data_39b7fdfb6742431f1e1f877ab490026e
#
_entry.id   39b7fdfb6742431f1e1f877ab490026e
#
_cell.length_a   1.000
_cell.length_b   1.000
_cell.length_c   1.000
_cell.angle_alpha   90.00
_cell.angle_beta   90.00
_cell.angle_gamma   90.00
#
_symmetry.space_group_name_H-M   'P 1'
#
loop_
_entity.id
_entity.type
_entity.pdbx_description
1 polymer ?
#
loop_
_entity_poly.entity_id
_entity_poly.type
_entity_poly.pdbx_seq_one_letter_code
_entity_poly.pdbx_strand_id
1 'polypeptide(L)'
;FDSTVGDSFGGGAYALSSTVDYRDPNGVDATAAAARAGVVPIREQSFSLDGVSGTLEVGYSGTVTGTLTNEGPLPVEDAVLVADSGSNRVSLGESRYALPRIPPGESAEFSFDADVSGSADPGPRQFRFTTRYESGDATIAVEETRRVEVAPRQPEFELDVENATVSAGETRRINATITNRRPETLSSLNAGLYADSPLTAVHDTAFHD
;
A
#
# COMPACT_ATOMS: atom_id res chain seq x y z
N PHE A 1 -30.42 15.05 -27.15
CA PHE A 1 -31.13 14.50 -26.01
C PHE A 1 -30.08 13.88 -25.08
N ASP A 2 -30.03 14.33 -23.86
CA ASP A 2 -29.18 13.74 -22.83
C ASP A 2 -29.97 12.66 -22.10
N SER A 3 -29.34 11.51 -21.81
CA SER A 3 -29.94 10.46 -21.01
C SER A 3 -28.97 10.02 -19.91
N THR A 4 -29.50 9.77 -18.73
CA THR A 4 -28.72 9.30 -17.57
C THR A 4 -29.15 7.87 -17.26
N VAL A 5 -28.19 6.99 -17.01
CA VAL A 5 -28.43 5.64 -16.52
C VAL A 5 -28.37 5.67 -15.00
N GLY A 6 -29.41 5.15 -14.33
CA GLY A 6 -29.45 5.07 -12.87
C GLY A 6 -28.50 3.99 -12.34
N ASP A 7 -28.02 4.18 -11.11
CA ASP A 7 -27.00 3.30 -10.44
C ASP A 7 -27.48 1.85 -10.24
N SER A 8 -28.79 1.60 -10.34
CA SER A 8 -29.41 0.28 -10.12
C SER A 8 -29.81 -0.43 -11.41
N PHE A 9 -29.17 -0.11 -12.56
CA PHE A 9 -29.52 -0.82 -13.78
C PHE A 9 -29.09 -2.29 -13.75
N GLY A 10 -29.97 -3.18 -14.21
CA GLY A 10 -29.60 -4.58 -14.47
C GLY A 10 -28.90 -4.67 -15.83
N GLY A 11 -27.83 -5.47 -15.95
CA GLY A 11 -27.13 -5.65 -17.22
C GLY A 11 -28.09 -6.08 -18.33
N GLY A 12 -27.87 -5.57 -19.56
CA GLY A 12 -28.67 -5.91 -20.74
C GLY A 12 -28.87 -4.75 -21.71
N ALA A 13 -29.53 -5.04 -22.83
CA ALA A 13 -29.84 -4.02 -23.82
C ALA A 13 -31.15 -3.28 -23.46
N TYR A 14 -31.11 -1.99 -23.50
CA TYR A 14 -32.27 -1.11 -23.31
C TYR A 14 -32.62 -0.46 -24.64
N ALA A 15 -33.94 -0.31 -24.90
CA ALA A 15 -34.39 0.36 -26.10
C ALA A 15 -34.75 1.82 -25.78
N LEU A 16 -34.10 2.75 -26.49
CA LEU A 16 -34.56 4.14 -26.56
C LEU A 16 -35.52 4.26 -27.73
N SER A 17 -36.66 4.91 -27.51
CA SER A 17 -37.60 5.23 -28.54
C SER A 17 -37.90 6.75 -28.53
N SER A 18 -37.93 7.35 -29.69
CA SER A 18 -38.37 8.72 -29.87
C SER A 18 -39.55 8.79 -30.84
N THR A 19 -40.53 9.60 -30.51
CA THR A 19 -41.65 9.94 -31.38
C THR A 19 -41.63 11.43 -31.67
N VAL A 20 -42.07 11.82 -32.85
CA VAL A 20 -42.24 13.22 -33.20
C VAL A 20 -43.72 13.47 -33.46
N ASP A 21 -44.32 14.29 -32.63
CA ASP A 21 -45.67 14.78 -32.84
C ASP A 21 -45.60 16.11 -33.60
N TYR A 22 -46.35 16.22 -34.62
CA TYR A 22 -46.38 17.43 -35.45
C TYR A 22 -47.79 17.70 -35.95
N ARG A 23 -48.04 18.95 -36.31
CA ARG A 23 -49.27 19.35 -36.97
C ARG A 23 -49.02 19.52 -38.46
N ASP A 24 -49.84 18.87 -39.28
CA ASP A 24 -49.73 18.97 -40.72
C ASP A 24 -50.20 20.37 -41.23
N PRO A 25 -49.94 20.73 -42.51
CA PRO A 25 -50.37 21.99 -43.06
C PRO A 25 -51.91 22.22 -43.08
N ASN A 26 -52.69 21.14 -42.90
CA ASN A 26 -54.14 21.20 -42.80
C ASN A 26 -54.64 21.36 -41.36
N GLY A 27 -53.70 21.45 -40.40
CA GLY A 27 -54.05 21.63 -39.00
C GLY A 27 -54.39 20.33 -38.24
N VAL A 28 -54.09 19.16 -38.82
CA VAL A 28 -54.29 17.85 -38.18
C VAL A 28 -53.04 17.45 -37.43
N ASP A 29 -53.25 17.03 -36.19
CA ASP A 29 -52.15 16.50 -35.35
C ASP A 29 -51.78 15.10 -35.85
N ALA A 30 -50.49 14.83 -36.06
CA ALA A 30 -49.94 13.58 -36.52
C ALA A 30 -48.71 13.20 -35.73
N THR A 31 -48.51 11.91 -35.54
CA THR A 31 -47.33 11.36 -34.89
C THR A 31 -46.50 10.58 -35.92
N ALA A 32 -45.23 10.93 -36.05
CA ALA A 32 -44.30 10.20 -36.90
C ALA A 32 -43.95 8.85 -36.25
N ALA A 33 -43.60 7.88 -37.08
CA ALA A 33 -43.14 6.58 -36.62
C ALA A 33 -41.92 6.72 -35.66
N ALA A 34 -41.95 6.00 -34.57
CA ALA A 34 -40.88 6.00 -33.57
C ALA A 34 -39.56 5.48 -34.17
N ALA A 35 -38.50 6.25 -34.06
CA ALA A 35 -37.16 5.73 -34.21
C ALA A 35 -36.76 4.97 -32.92
N ARG A 36 -36.10 3.82 -33.07
CA ARG A 36 -35.63 3.03 -31.95
C ARG A 36 -34.14 2.82 -32.07
N ALA A 37 -33.41 2.99 -30.97
CA ALA A 37 -32.00 2.67 -30.83
C ALA A 37 -31.83 1.74 -29.63
N GLY A 38 -30.97 0.75 -29.78
CA GLY A 38 -30.53 -0.08 -28.63
C GLY A 38 -29.36 0.59 -27.95
N VAL A 39 -29.42 0.70 -26.62
CA VAL A 39 -28.30 1.15 -25.78
C VAL A 39 -27.99 0.04 -24.80
N VAL A 40 -26.73 -0.36 -24.75
CA VAL A 40 -26.23 -1.30 -23.77
C VAL A 40 -25.37 -0.54 -22.78
N PRO A 41 -25.87 -0.17 -21.60
CA PRO A 41 -25.05 0.43 -20.58
C PRO A 41 -23.98 -0.57 -20.13
N ILE A 42 -22.76 -0.11 -20.01
CA ILE A 42 -21.63 -0.88 -19.50
C ILE A 42 -21.58 -0.63 -17.98
N ARG A 43 -21.35 -1.69 -17.18
CA ARG A 43 -21.11 -1.54 -15.74
C ARG A 43 -19.89 -0.65 -15.54
N GLU A 44 -19.92 0.14 -14.48
CA GLU A 44 -18.75 0.90 -14.07
C GLU A 44 -17.56 -0.04 -13.81
N GLN A 45 -16.38 0.45 -14.10
CA GLN A 45 -15.14 -0.23 -13.82
C GLN A 45 -14.94 -0.23 -12.31
N SER A 46 -14.64 -1.39 -11.75
CA SER A 46 -14.38 -1.55 -10.32
C SER A 46 -13.10 -2.33 -10.08
N PHE A 47 -12.49 -2.07 -8.94
CA PHE A 47 -11.25 -2.71 -8.51
C PHE A 47 -11.41 -3.22 -7.10
N SER A 48 -10.59 -4.21 -6.73
CA SER A 48 -10.38 -4.60 -5.33
C SER A 48 -8.88 -4.66 -5.04
N LEU A 49 -8.52 -4.25 -3.83
CA LEU A 49 -7.16 -4.35 -3.30
C LEU A 49 -7.12 -5.49 -2.29
N ASP A 50 -6.30 -6.50 -2.53
CA ASP A 50 -6.16 -7.68 -1.69
C ASP A 50 -4.73 -7.87 -1.21
N GLY A 51 -4.57 -8.55 -0.07
CA GLY A 51 -3.27 -8.92 0.46
C GLY A 51 -2.35 -7.73 0.78
N VAL A 52 -2.89 -6.52 0.99
CA VAL A 52 -2.06 -5.35 1.28
C VAL A 52 -1.38 -5.53 2.63
N SER A 53 -0.07 -5.57 2.62
CA SER A 53 0.79 -5.75 3.78
C SER A 53 2.08 -4.95 3.63
N GLY A 54 2.87 -4.87 4.69
CA GLY A 54 4.15 -4.16 4.64
C GLY A 54 5.17 -4.73 5.62
N THR A 55 6.45 -4.51 5.31
CA THR A 55 7.59 -4.81 6.17
C THR A 55 8.05 -3.55 6.92
N LEU A 56 7.10 -2.72 7.35
CA LEU A 56 7.38 -1.42 7.97
C LEU A 56 7.79 -1.57 9.42
N GLU A 57 8.85 -0.90 9.82
CA GLU A 57 9.35 -0.87 11.19
C GLU A 57 9.84 0.54 11.54
N VAL A 58 9.58 0.97 12.77
CA VAL A 58 9.99 2.31 13.25
C VAL A 58 11.50 2.53 13.11
N GLY A 59 11.88 3.56 12.37
CA GLY A 59 13.26 3.96 12.12
C GLY A 59 13.96 3.26 10.96
N TYR A 60 13.23 2.47 10.14
CA TYR A 60 13.79 1.70 9.04
C TYR A 60 12.98 1.85 7.76
N SER A 61 13.64 1.56 6.64
CA SER A 61 13.00 1.40 5.34
C SER A 61 12.32 0.02 5.27
N GLY A 62 11.26 -0.06 4.51
CA GLY A 62 10.52 -1.28 4.25
C GLY A 62 9.71 -1.15 2.97
N THR A 63 8.86 -2.10 2.69
CA THR A 63 8.00 -2.12 1.50
C THR A 63 6.54 -2.28 1.88
N VAL A 64 5.65 -1.73 1.06
CA VAL A 64 4.20 -1.99 1.09
C VAL A 64 3.84 -2.69 -0.20
N THR A 65 3.32 -3.90 -0.10
CA THR A 65 2.95 -4.73 -1.25
C THR A 65 1.48 -5.10 -1.22
N GLY A 66 0.95 -5.49 -2.35
CA GLY A 66 -0.42 -5.97 -2.48
C GLY A 66 -0.77 -6.33 -3.92
N THR A 67 -2.02 -6.66 -4.12
CA THR A 67 -2.56 -7.08 -5.41
C THR A 67 -3.78 -6.23 -5.75
N LEU A 68 -3.81 -5.64 -6.93
CA LEU A 68 -4.97 -4.96 -7.49
C LEU A 68 -5.66 -5.87 -8.48
N THR A 69 -6.94 -6.16 -8.25
CA THR A 69 -7.78 -6.97 -9.14
C THR A 69 -8.75 -6.09 -9.91
N ASN A 70 -8.85 -6.30 -11.20
CA ASN A 70 -9.86 -5.66 -12.04
C ASN A 70 -11.18 -6.46 -11.98
N GLU A 71 -12.15 -5.98 -11.22
CA GLU A 71 -13.48 -6.58 -11.11
C GLU A 71 -14.48 -6.02 -12.14
N GLY A 72 -14.03 -5.05 -12.91
CA GLY A 72 -14.84 -4.42 -13.95
C GLY A 72 -14.95 -5.24 -15.23
N PRO A 73 -15.85 -4.85 -16.13
CA PRO A 73 -16.14 -5.59 -17.36
C PRO A 73 -15.13 -5.36 -18.49
N LEU A 74 -14.27 -4.35 -18.39
CA LEU A 74 -13.33 -3.97 -19.45
C LEU A 74 -11.88 -4.15 -19.00
N PRO A 75 -10.97 -4.47 -19.92
CA PRO A 75 -9.54 -4.44 -19.62
C PRO A 75 -9.11 -2.99 -19.32
N VAL A 76 -8.19 -2.85 -18.39
CA VAL A 76 -7.61 -1.55 -18.03
C VAL A 76 -6.17 -1.51 -18.52
N GLU A 77 -5.84 -0.46 -19.25
CA GLU A 77 -4.51 -0.20 -19.80
C GLU A 77 -3.99 1.13 -19.23
N ASP A 78 -2.69 1.28 -19.16
CA ASP A 78 -2.01 2.51 -18.70
C ASP A 78 -2.49 3.06 -17.35
N ALA A 79 -3.00 2.17 -16.49
CA ALA A 79 -3.42 2.56 -15.17
C ALA A 79 -2.23 2.85 -14.24
N VAL A 80 -2.44 3.80 -13.34
CA VAL A 80 -1.47 4.18 -12.32
C VAL A 80 -2.09 4.02 -10.95
N LEU A 81 -1.46 3.24 -10.09
CA LEU A 81 -1.79 3.17 -8.68
C LEU A 81 -1.00 4.25 -7.94
N VAL A 82 -1.70 5.12 -7.23
CA VAL A 82 -1.12 6.17 -6.39
C VAL A 82 -1.34 5.80 -4.95
N ALA A 83 -0.27 5.76 -4.16
CA ALA A 83 -0.33 5.48 -2.73
C ALA A 83 -0.03 6.73 -1.91
N ASP A 84 -0.73 6.88 -0.78
CA ASP A 84 -0.53 7.94 0.21
C ASP A 84 -0.60 7.32 1.62
N SER A 85 0.44 7.51 2.41
CA SER A 85 0.51 7.01 3.79
C SER A 85 -0.35 7.81 4.78
N GLY A 86 -0.85 8.99 4.37
CA GLY A 86 -1.59 9.90 5.23
C GLY A 86 -0.79 10.42 6.43
N SER A 87 0.53 10.23 6.45
CA SER A 87 1.40 10.51 7.59
C SER A 87 2.71 11.15 7.15
N ASN A 88 3.16 12.17 7.85
CA ASN A 88 4.48 12.75 7.65
C ASN A 88 5.63 11.93 8.30
N ARG A 89 5.29 10.85 9.00
CA ARG A 89 6.27 9.96 9.65
C ARG A 89 6.51 8.66 8.86
N VAL A 90 5.74 8.44 7.80
CA VAL A 90 5.94 7.38 6.82
C VAL A 90 5.97 8.02 5.45
N SER A 91 7.11 8.02 4.80
CA SER A 91 7.28 8.57 3.45
C SER A 91 7.42 7.43 2.45
N LEU A 92 6.79 7.59 1.28
CA LEU A 92 6.97 6.70 0.15
C LEU A 92 8.09 7.23 -0.74
N GLY A 93 9.00 6.36 -1.16
CA GLY A 93 10.09 6.71 -2.10
C GLY A 93 9.50 7.16 -3.44
N GLU A 94 8.62 6.35 -3.99
CA GLU A 94 7.75 6.69 -5.12
C GLU A 94 6.29 6.48 -4.69
N SER A 95 5.44 7.46 -4.93
CA SER A 95 4.02 7.39 -4.59
C SER A 95 3.15 6.90 -5.76
N ARG A 96 3.75 6.55 -6.91
CA ARG A 96 3.06 6.15 -8.13
C ARG A 96 3.66 4.86 -8.68
N TYR A 97 2.80 3.92 -8.99
CA TYR A 97 3.17 2.65 -9.59
C TYR A 97 2.41 2.44 -10.90
N ALA A 98 3.13 2.29 -12.01
CA ALA A 98 2.53 2.00 -13.30
C ALA A 98 2.08 0.54 -13.32
N LEU A 99 0.79 0.32 -13.54
CA LEU A 99 0.21 -1.01 -13.60
C LEU A 99 0.33 -1.58 -15.02
N PRO A 100 0.57 -2.88 -15.18
CA PRO A 100 0.44 -3.53 -16.48
C PRO A 100 -1.03 -3.51 -16.94
N ARG A 101 -1.28 -3.94 -18.18
CA ARG A 101 -2.64 -4.20 -18.62
C ARG A 101 -3.29 -5.26 -17.74
N ILE A 102 -4.48 -4.97 -17.22
CA ILE A 102 -5.24 -5.88 -16.34
C ILE A 102 -6.57 -6.22 -17.02
N PRO A 103 -6.70 -7.41 -17.59
CA PRO A 103 -7.97 -7.92 -18.12
C PRO A 103 -9.05 -8.05 -17.03
N PRO A 104 -10.34 -8.15 -17.42
CA PRO A 104 -11.42 -8.42 -16.48
C PRO A 104 -11.18 -9.70 -15.66
N GLY A 105 -11.27 -9.60 -14.34
CA GLY A 105 -11.06 -10.71 -13.40
C GLY A 105 -9.61 -11.07 -13.15
N GLU A 106 -8.65 -10.39 -13.79
CA GLU A 106 -7.23 -10.59 -13.53
C GLU A 106 -6.66 -9.56 -12.56
N SER A 107 -5.47 -9.86 -12.05
CA SER A 107 -4.82 -9.09 -10.99
C SER A 107 -3.41 -8.70 -11.38
N ALA A 108 -2.93 -7.58 -10.80
CA ALA A 108 -1.55 -7.12 -10.89
C ALA A 108 -0.99 -6.88 -9.49
N GLU A 109 0.23 -7.33 -9.27
CA GLU A 109 0.97 -7.06 -8.02
C GLU A 109 1.58 -5.66 -8.07
N PHE A 110 1.72 -5.04 -6.89
CA PHE A 110 2.40 -3.76 -6.74
C PHE A 110 3.30 -3.76 -5.51
N SER A 111 4.32 -2.89 -5.53
CA SER A 111 5.23 -2.67 -4.41
C SER A 111 5.63 -1.20 -4.34
N PHE A 112 5.57 -0.64 -3.13
CA PHE A 112 6.04 0.71 -2.82
C PHE A 112 7.12 0.64 -1.76
N ASP A 113 8.26 1.27 -2.00
CA ASP A 113 9.28 1.46 -0.98
C ASP A 113 8.84 2.58 -0.01
N ALA A 114 9.04 2.36 1.27
CA ALA A 114 8.64 3.29 2.30
C ALA A 114 9.71 3.43 3.39
N ASP A 115 9.89 4.65 3.88
CA ASP A 115 10.76 4.97 5.00
C ASP A 115 9.93 5.38 6.21
N VAL A 116 10.17 4.75 7.36
CA VAL A 116 9.48 5.04 8.60
C VAL A 116 10.41 5.83 9.52
N SER A 117 9.97 7.02 9.93
CA SER A 117 10.73 7.85 10.86
C SER A 117 10.99 7.14 12.19
N GLY A 118 12.18 7.32 12.78
CA GLY A 118 12.50 6.81 14.13
C GLY A 118 11.65 7.42 15.25
N SER A 119 10.89 8.49 14.94
CA SER A 119 9.91 9.11 15.85
C SER A 119 8.46 8.67 15.59
N ALA A 120 8.25 7.73 14.67
CA ALA A 120 6.92 7.19 14.42
C ALA A 120 6.47 6.31 15.59
N ASP A 121 5.17 6.34 15.88
CA ASP A 121 4.60 5.39 16.82
C ASP A 121 4.33 4.07 16.09
N PRO A 122 4.58 2.90 16.69
CA PRO A 122 4.22 1.62 16.10
C PRO A 122 2.70 1.44 16.04
N GLY A 123 2.24 0.48 15.23
CA GLY A 123 0.84 0.12 15.10
C GLY A 123 0.27 0.35 13.71
N PRO A 124 -1.03 0.11 13.52
CA PRO A 124 -1.66 0.16 12.21
C PRO A 124 -1.70 1.59 11.66
N ARG A 125 -1.31 1.74 10.40
CA ARG A 125 -1.38 2.98 9.61
C ARG A 125 -2.35 2.82 8.46
N GLN A 126 -3.07 3.88 8.18
CA GLN A 126 -4.02 3.91 7.09
C GLN A 126 -3.33 4.42 5.84
N PHE A 127 -3.30 3.59 4.81
CA PHE A 127 -2.82 3.95 3.48
C PHE A 127 -4.02 4.13 2.56
N ARG A 128 -3.97 5.19 1.77
CA ARG A 128 -4.93 5.46 0.72
C ARG A 128 -4.31 5.09 -0.62
N PHE A 129 -5.03 4.31 -1.39
CA PHE A 129 -4.65 3.91 -2.74
C PHE A 129 -5.67 4.47 -3.72
N THR A 130 -5.18 5.11 -4.76
CA THR A 130 -6.02 5.67 -5.82
C THR A 130 -5.62 5.05 -7.14
N THR A 131 -6.47 4.23 -7.73
CA THR A 131 -6.29 3.70 -9.07
C THR A 131 -6.78 4.73 -10.08
N ARG A 132 -5.89 5.23 -10.94
CA ARG A 132 -6.21 6.17 -12.01
C ARG A 132 -6.08 5.46 -13.34
N TYR A 133 -7.09 5.56 -14.18
CA TYR A 133 -7.12 4.95 -15.51
C TYR A 133 -7.91 5.83 -16.47
N GLU A 134 -7.73 5.60 -17.78
CA GLU A 134 -8.46 6.31 -18.81
C GLU A 134 -9.69 5.48 -19.25
N SER A 135 -10.81 6.18 -19.41
CA SER A 135 -12.05 5.63 -19.95
C SER A 135 -12.61 6.58 -20.99
N GLY A 136 -12.39 6.27 -22.27
CA GLY A 136 -12.61 7.23 -23.35
C GLY A 136 -11.71 8.46 -23.21
N ASP A 137 -12.30 9.66 -23.21
CA ASP A 137 -11.57 10.93 -23.06
C ASP A 137 -11.45 11.39 -21.59
N ALA A 138 -11.89 10.59 -20.63
CA ALA A 138 -11.91 10.95 -19.21
C ALA A 138 -10.91 10.13 -18.39
N THR A 139 -10.16 10.80 -17.51
CA THR A 139 -9.38 10.13 -16.46
C THR A 139 -10.28 9.88 -15.24
N ILE A 140 -10.43 8.62 -14.87
CA ILE A 140 -11.22 8.20 -13.71
C ILE A 140 -10.28 7.81 -12.57
N ALA A 141 -10.69 8.09 -11.34
CA ALA A 141 -9.98 7.75 -10.13
C ALA A 141 -10.89 6.96 -9.19
N VAL A 142 -10.45 5.77 -8.77
CA VAL A 142 -11.11 4.94 -7.77
C VAL A 142 -10.21 4.88 -6.54
N GLU A 143 -10.78 5.19 -5.38
CA GLU A 143 -10.03 5.32 -4.14
C GLU A 143 -10.40 4.21 -3.15
N GLU A 144 -9.38 3.56 -2.58
CA GLU A 144 -9.52 2.56 -1.55
C GLU A 144 -8.55 2.82 -0.39
N THR A 145 -8.92 2.38 0.79
CA THR A 145 -8.09 2.53 1.98
C THR A 145 -7.80 1.18 2.61
N ARG A 146 -6.55 0.94 2.97
CA ARG A 146 -6.10 -0.28 3.66
C ARG A 146 -5.25 0.08 4.87
N ARG A 147 -5.17 -0.84 5.82
CA ARG A 147 -4.31 -0.71 6.99
C ARG A 147 -3.06 -1.55 6.80
N VAL A 148 -1.92 -0.93 7.08
CA VAL A 148 -0.60 -1.59 7.08
C VAL A 148 -0.01 -1.41 8.46
N GLU A 149 0.52 -2.49 9.03
CA GLU A 149 1.12 -2.47 10.36
C GLU A 149 2.55 -1.92 10.29
N VAL A 150 2.88 -1.04 11.21
CA VAL A 150 4.24 -0.58 11.47
C VAL A 150 4.72 -1.26 12.75
N ALA A 151 5.69 -2.15 12.62
CA ALA A 151 6.26 -2.86 13.75
C ALA A 151 7.04 -1.90 14.67
N PRO A 152 7.09 -2.17 15.97
CA PRO A 152 7.93 -1.41 16.88
C PRO A 152 9.41 -1.62 16.55
N ARG A 153 10.23 -0.60 16.79
CA ARG A 153 11.69 -0.71 16.65
C ARG A 153 12.21 -1.83 17.54
N GLN A 154 12.89 -2.80 16.93
CA GLN A 154 13.53 -3.88 17.65
C GLN A 154 14.94 -3.46 18.10
N PRO A 155 15.45 -4.03 19.22
CA PRO A 155 16.84 -3.85 19.58
C PRO A 155 17.76 -4.31 18.45
N GLU A 156 18.73 -3.48 18.10
CA GLU A 156 19.70 -3.79 17.04
C GLU A 156 20.62 -4.94 17.44
N PHE A 157 20.87 -5.04 18.75
CA PHE A 157 21.74 -6.05 19.32
C PHE A 157 21.03 -6.83 20.42
N GLU A 158 21.30 -8.11 20.49
CA GLU A 158 21.03 -8.94 21.65
C GLU A 158 22.37 -9.21 22.35
N LEU A 159 22.40 -8.95 23.65
CA LEU A 159 23.55 -9.18 24.50
C LEU A 159 23.23 -10.33 25.45
N ASP A 160 23.95 -11.42 25.31
CA ASP A 160 23.92 -12.56 26.23
C ASP A 160 25.21 -12.58 27.04
N VAL A 161 25.09 -12.51 28.38
CA VAL A 161 26.22 -12.42 29.27
C VAL A 161 26.17 -13.63 30.24
N GLU A 162 27.25 -14.39 30.29
CA GLU A 162 27.37 -15.50 31.25
C GLU A 162 27.38 -14.98 32.70
N ASN A 163 26.52 -15.58 33.51
CA ASN A 163 26.57 -15.33 34.97
C ASN A 163 27.89 -15.78 35.54
N ALA A 164 28.60 -14.88 36.20
CA ALA A 164 29.87 -15.15 36.82
C ALA A 164 29.84 -14.76 38.31
N THR A 165 30.43 -15.60 39.13
CA THR A 165 30.73 -15.27 40.53
C THR A 165 32.22 -15.00 40.68
N VAL A 166 32.59 -13.96 41.43
CA VAL A 166 33.95 -13.56 41.70
C VAL A 166 34.08 -13.27 43.20
N SER A 167 35.16 -13.76 43.82
CA SER A 167 35.45 -13.51 45.24
C SER A 167 36.17 -12.16 45.39
N ALA A 168 36.06 -11.56 46.56
CA ALA A 168 36.77 -10.31 46.85
C ALA A 168 38.29 -10.44 46.65
N GLY A 169 38.88 -9.57 45.87
CA GLY A 169 40.31 -9.57 45.52
C GLY A 169 40.70 -10.47 44.36
N GLU A 170 39.76 -11.17 43.75
CA GLU A 170 40.00 -12.00 42.56
C GLU A 170 39.58 -11.31 41.26
N THR A 171 40.25 -11.67 40.16
CA THR A 171 39.89 -11.25 38.81
C THR A 171 39.27 -12.42 38.04
N ARG A 172 38.14 -12.19 37.39
CA ARG A 172 37.50 -13.19 36.57
C ARG A 172 37.15 -12.65 35.19
N ARG A 173 37.34 -13.49 34.16
CA ARG A 173 36.86 -13.20 32.79
C ARG A 173 35.36 -13.49 32.69
N ILE A 174 34.64 -12.55 32.12
CA ILE A 174 33.24 -12.68 31.77
C ILE A 174 33.14 -12.74 30.25
N ASN A 175 32.45 -13.76 29.74
CA ASN A 175 32.19 -13.90 28.33
C ASN A 175 30.79 -13.30 28.03
N ALA A 176 30.74 -12.49 26.98
CA ALA A 176 29.49 -11.93 26.46
C ALA A 176 29.40 -12.22 24.96
N THR A 177 28.22 -12.58 24.52
CA THR A 177 27.92 -12.74 23.09
C THR A 177 27.02 -11.60 22.65
N ILE A 178 27.45 -10.87 21.60
CA ILE A 178 26.66 -9.83 20.98
C ILE A 178 26.15 -10.36 19.65
N THR A 179 24.84 -10.41 19.49
CA THR A 179 24.21 -10.86 18.26
C THR A 179 23.61 -9.67 17.53
N ASN A 180 24.04 -9.43 16.30
CA ASN A 180 23.39 -8.45 15.42
C ASN A 180 22.05 -9.01 14.94
N ARG A 181 20.97 -8.34 15.28
CA ARG A 181 19.58 -8.69 14.91
C ARG A 181 19.13 -8.06 13.59
N ARG A 182 19.98 -7.23 12.98
CA ARG A 182 19.69 -6.57 11.70
C ARG A 182 20.22 -7.38 10.53
N PRO A 183 19.56 -7.31 9.35
CA PRO A 183 20.03 -8.00 8.16
C PRO A 183 21.32 -7.40 7.59
N GLU A 184 21.66 -6.17 7.99
CA GLU A 184 22.84 -5.46 7.52
C GLU A 184 24.08 -5.91 8.28
N THR A 185 25.17 -6.12 7.55
CA THR A 185 26.48 -6.39 8.14
C THR A 185 27.05 -5.12 8.72
N LEU A 186 27.42 -5.14 9.97
CA LEU A 186 28.10 -4.01 10.62
C LEU A 186 29.58 -4.26 10.67
N SER A 187 30.36 -3.27 10.27
CA SER A 187 31.81 -3.23 10.40
C SER A 187 32.21 -2.32 11.58
N SER A 188 33.32 -2.65 12.24
CA SER A 188 33.90 -1.82 13.30
C SER A 188 33.01 -1.66 14.55
N LEU A 189 32.52 -2.76 15.08
CA LEU A 189 31.76 -2.78 16.32
C LEU A 189 32.69 -2.52 17.52
N ASN A 190 32.34 -1.54 18.37
CA ASN A 190 33.05 -1.26 19.61
C ASN A 190 32.14 -1.55 20.82
N ALA A 191 32.54 -2.47 21.69
CA ALA A 191 31.84 -2.84 22.90
C ALA A 191 32.65 -2.42 24.14
N GLY A 192 32.03 -1.72 25.09
CA GLY A 192 32.64 -1.33 26.35
C GLY A 192 31.99 -2.02 27.54
N LEU A 193 32.81 -2.49 28.49
CA LEU A 193 32.35 -3.03 29.78
C LEU A 193 32.50 -1.94 30.85
N TYR A 194 31.40 -1.66 31.53
CA TYR A 194 31.36 -0.75 32.67
C TYR A 194 30.91 -1.51 33.90
N ALA A 195 31.55 -1.22 35.03
CA ALA A 195 31.25 -1.88 36.32
C ALA A 195 31.07 -0.84 37.40
N ASP A 196 30.07 -1.03 38.26
CA ASP A 196 29.83 -0.21 39.43
C ASP A 196 30.63 -0.70 40.63
N SER A 197 31.05 0.26 41.48
CA SER A 197 31.75 -0.07 42.73
C SER A 197 30.94 -1.10 43.57
N PRO A 198 31.59 -2.15 44.13
CA PRO A 198 33.01 -2.36 44.32
C PRO A 198 33.75 -3.08 43.20
N LEU A 199 33.10 -3.33 42.07
CA LEU A 199 33.73 -3.96 40.91
C LEU A 199 34.54 -2.94 40.11
N THR A 200 35.60 -3.40 39.48
CA THR A 200 36.39 -2.60 38.55
C THR A 200 36.57 -3.40 37.25
N ALA A 201 36.17 -2.82 36.12
CA ALA A 201 36.46 -3.39 34.83
C ALA A 201 37.96 -3.25 34.52
N VAL A 202 38.63 -4.37 34.30
CA VAL A 202 40.01 -4.41 33.81
C VAL A 202 39.91 -4.47 32.29
N HIS A 203 40.32 -3.39 31.60
CA HIS A 203 40.17 -3.24 30.17
C HIS A 203 40.94 -4.30 29.40
N ASP A 204 40.24 -5.10 28.66
CA ASP A 204 40.75 -5.84 27.52
C ASP A 204 39.68 -5.70 26.41
N THR A 205 39.87 -4.79 25.52
CA THR A 205 38.99 -4.60 24.37
C THR A 205 39.29 -5.68 23.33
N ALA A 206 38.44 -6.70 23.28
CA ALA A 206 38.49 -7.65 22.18
C ALA A 206 37.71 -7.10 21.00
N PHE A 207 38.39 -6.83 19.90
CA PHE A 207 37.78 -6.55 18.60
C PHE A 207 37.70 -7.87 17.83
N HIS A 208 36.52 -8.22 17.34
CA HIS A 208 36.36 -9.23 16.30
C HIS A 208 35.82 -8.55 15.04
N ASP A 209 36.53 -8.76 13.93
CA ASP A 209 36.08 -8.44 12.57
C ASP A 209 35.06 -9.49 12.11
#